data_36192af53d9a11eb1f9e9056071b0a96
#
_entry.id   36192af53d9a11eb1f9e9056071b0a96
#
_cell.length_a   1.000
_cell.length_b   1.000
_cell.length_c   1.000
_cell.angle_alpha   90.00
_cell.angle_beta   90.00
_cell.angle_gamma   90.00
#
_symmetry.space_group_name_H-M   'P 1'
#
loop_
_entity.id
_entity.type
_entity.pdbx_description
1 polymer ?
#
loop_
_entity_poly.entity_id
_entity_poly.type
_entity_poly.pdbx_seq_one_letter_code
_entity_poly.pdbx_strand_id
1 'polypeptide(L)'
;MELEALKASWNKLDERLAATEIVNLRVVKEMIQQKTRSAYDKIIGQNIYSLVVNVLIICGVFPYVYMNTPIQTTSFAIVEGVMVIGLIPMVWKLSLLSRFDLGGKSSSELSRLVLTYKKVCHQEKVWMIGAVCLAMIAFYILELGFNTEAGYELSTRLILPLGLSLLTFGLGLVFAKWQLRRHAHQLQEIERGLEELREFEK
;
A
#
# COMPACT_ATOMS: atom_id res chain seq x y z
N MET A 1 66.67 14.74 11.85
CA MET A 1 65.85 13.98 12.84
C MET A 1 64.48 14.54 13.06
N GLU A 2 64.25 15.84 13.27
CA GLU A 2 62.93 16.41 13.50
C GLU A 2 61.97 16.30 12.30
N LEU A 3 62.50 16.49 11.09
CA LEU A 3 61.64 16.46 9.86
C LEU A 3 61.11 15.07 9.56
N GLU A 4 61.88 14.02 9.85
CA GLU A 4 61.41 12.63 9.67
C GLU A 4 60.39 12.22 10.72
N ALA A 5 60.55 12.69 11.97
CA ALA A 5 59.57 12.47 13.02
C ALA A 5 58.24 13.21 12.74
N LEU A 6 58.32 14.42 12.18
CA LEU A 6 57.16 15.18 11.76
C LEU A 6 56.42 14.48 10.59
N LYS A 7 57.15 13.98 9.59
CA LYS A 7 56.59 13.24 8.46
C LYS A 7 55.94 11.94 8.90
N ALA A 8 56.52 11.23 9.86
CA ALA A 8 55.92 10.02 10.43
C ALA A 8 54.63 10.32 11.22
N SER A 9 54.57 11.44 11.94
CA SER A 9 53.34 11.84 12.65
C SER A 9 52.20 12.27 11.70
N TRP A 10 52.54 12.96 10.60
CA TRP A 10 51.59 13.31 9.55
C TRP A 10 51.01 12.07 8.85
N ASN A 11 51.85 11.12 8.46
CA ASN A 11 51.38 9.87 7.85
C ASN A 11 50.45 9.08 8.79
N LYS A 12 50.77 9.05 10.08
CA LYS A 12 49.91 8.39 11.08
C LYS A 12 48.59 9.12 11.31
N LEU A 13 48.58 10.46 11.18
CA LEU A 13 47.34 11.25 11.25
C LEU A 13 46.47 11.02 10.03
N ASP A 14 47.09 10.98 8.85
CA ASP A 14 46.40 10.74 7.57
C ASP A 14 45.77 9.33 7.54
N GLU A 15 46.48 8.31 8.04
CA GLU A 15 45.97 6.95 8.18
C GLU A 15 44.77 6.87 9.16
N ARG A 16 44.84 7.61 10.28
CA ARG A 16 43.72 7.71 11.24
C ARG A 16 42.51 8.44 10.66
N LEU A 17 42.74 9.52 9.92
CA LEU A 17 41.66 10.26 9.24
C LEU A 17 40.98 9.38 8.21
N ALA A 18 41.75 8.68 7.36
CA ALA A 18 41.20 7.75 6.37
C ALA A 18 40.38 6.60 7.04
N ALA A 19 40.93 6.02 8.12
CA ALA A 19 40.22 4.99 8.88
C ALA A 19 38.89 5.52 9.50
N THR A 20 38.90 6.75 10.02
CA THR A 20 37.73 7.39 10.62
C THR A 20 36.69 7.72 9.55
N GLU A 21 37.12 8.17 8.38
CA GLU A 21 36.23 8.46 7.24
C GLU A 21 35.56 7.20 6.74
N ILE A 22 36.26 6.09 6.59
CA ILE A 22 35.70 4.78 6.21
C ILE A 22 34.65 4.31 7.22
N VAL A 23 34.93 4.45 8.53
CA VAL A 23 33.96 4.08 9.58
C VAL A 23 32.74 4.97 9.53
N ASN A 24 32.88 6.29 9.33
CA ASN A 24 31.79 7.22 9.22
C ASN A 24 30.89 6.90 8.00
N LEU A 25 31.46 6.62 6.85
CA LEU A 25 30.75 6.23 5.63
C LEU A 25 29.96 4.94 5.84
N ARG A 26 30.55 3.95 6.51
CA ARG A 26 29.87 2.70 6.84
C ARG A 26 28.67 2.93 7.76
N VAL A 27 28.83 3.71 8.80
CA VAL A 27 27.76 4.04 9.75
C VAL A 27 26.61 4.78 9.04
N VAL A 28 26.93 5.76 8.20
CA VAL A 28 25.93 6.49 7.42
C VAL A 28 25.17 5.54 6.49
N LYS A 29 25.87 4.65 5.78
CA LYS A 29 25.23 3.64 4.92
C LYS A 29 24.31 2.72 5.70
N GLU A 30 24.72 2.23 6.85
CA GLU A 30 23.91 1.38 7.73
C GLU A 30 22.65 2.14 8.23
N MET A 31 22.78 3.42 8.59
CA MET A 31 21.63 4.25 8.98
C MET A 31 20.62 4.43 7.84
N ILE A 32 21.08 4.70 6.63
CA ILE A 32 20.21 4.83 5.45
C ILE A 32 19.49 3.50 5.16
N GLN A 33 20.21 2.39 5.20
CA GLN A 33 19.63 1.06 5.03
C GLN A 33 18.56 0.76 6.08
N GLN A 34 18.83 1.06 7.34
CA GLN A 34 17.87 0.85 8.45
C GLN A 34 16.63 1.69 8.27
N LYS A 35 16.75 2.96 7.89
CA LYS A 35 15.63 3.87 7.62
C LYS A 35 14.79 3.37 6.45
N THR A 36 15.42 2.97 5.36
CA THR A 36 14.76 2.41 4.17
C THR A 36 14.03 1.12 4.51
N ARG A 37 14.63 0.24 5.30
CA ARG A 37 14.02 -0.99 5.80
C ARG A 37 12.80 -0.72 6.69
N SER A 38 12.91 0.24 7.60
CA SER A 38 11.76 0.62 8.46
C SER A 38 10.57 1.15 7.65
N ALA A 39 10.80 1.97 6.62
CA ALA A 39 9.74 2.44 5.73
C ALA A 39 9.10 1.28 4.95
N TYR A 40 9.90 0.34 4.47
CA TYR A 40 9.47 -0.87 3.79
C TYR A 40 8.61 -1.77 4.70
N ASP A 41 9.06 -2.06 5.93
CA ASP A 41 8.33 -2.89 6.89
C ASP A 41 6.96 -2.28 7.24
N LYS A 42 6.86 -0.96 7.29
CA LYS A 42 5.57 -0.25 7.47
C LYS A 42 4.62 -0.48 6.29
N ILE A 43 5.13 -0.44 5.05
CA ILE A 43 4.31 -0.70 3.85
C ILE A 43 3.81 -2.14 3.85
N ILE A 44 4.66 -3.11 4.14
CA ILE A 44 4.27 -4.52 4.26
C ILE A 44 3.19 -4.69 5.33
N GLY A 45 3.43 -4.18 6.54
CA GLY A 45 2.48 -4.28 7.64
C GLY A 45 1.11 -3.72 7.27
N GLN A 46 1.06 -2.56 6.59
CA GLN A 46 -0.19 -1.98 6.12
C GLN A 46 -0.90 -2.83 5.06
N ASN A 47 -0.15 -3.42 4.11
CA ASN A 47 -0.75 -4.28 3.09
C ASN A 47 -1.29 -5.58 3.70
N ILE A 48 -0.56 -6.20 4.64
CA ILE A 48 -1.04 -7.39 5.37
C ILE A 48 -2.29 -7.06 6.18
N TYR A 49 -2.27 -5.96 6.94
CA TYR A 49 -3.44 -5.52 7.70
C TYR A 49 -4.66 -5.30 6.81
N SER A 50 -4.49 -4.59 5.68
CA SER A 50 -5.57 -4.38 4.72
C SER A 50 -6.10 -5.68 4.15
N LEU A 51 -5.24 -6.65 3.84
CA LEU A 51 -5.63 -7.97 3.33
C LEU A 51 -6.46 -8.72 4.37
N VAL A 52 -5.99 -8.79 5.61
CA VAL A 52 -6.68 -9.48 6.71
C VAL A 52 -8.06 -8.86 6.95
N VAL A 53 -8.14 -7.52 7.01
CA VAL A 53 -9.42 -6.82 7.21
C VAL A 53 -10.38 -7.12 6.06
N ASN A 54 -9.93 -7.09 4.80
CA ASN A 54 -10.79 -7.43 3.65
C ASN A 54 -11.30 -8.88 3.70
N VAL A 55 -10.43 -9.84 4.05
CA VAL A 55 -10.84 -11.24 4.20
C VAL A 55 -11.88 -11.39 5.33
N LEU A 56 -11.69 -10.72 6.46
CA LEU A 56 -12.68 -10.72 7.56
C LEU A 56 -14.02 -10.11 7.14
N ILE A 57 -14.00 -9.05 6.34
CA ILE A 57 -15.23 -8.45 5.80
C ILE A 57 -15.93 -9.44 4.87
N ILE A 58 -15.22 -10.04 3.91
CA ILE A 58 -15.81 -10.97 2.93
C ILE A 58 -16.34 -12.24 3.63
N CYS A 59 -15.59 -12.82 4.55
CA CYS A 59 -15.98 -14.09 5.19
C CYS A 59 -16.89 -13.93 6.41
N GLY A 60 -16.90 -12.77 7.06
CA GLY A 60 -17.67 -12.54 8.30
C GLY A 60 -18.83 -11.57 8.11
N VAL A 61 -18.51 -10.33 7.71
CA VAL A 61 -19.52 -9.25 7.67
C VAL A 61 -20.52 -9.48 6.54
N PHE A 62 -20.06 -9.83 5.34
CA PHE A 62 -20.93 -10.03 4.18
C PHE A 62 -21.95 -11.17 4.39
N PRO A 63 -21.56 -12.39 4.80
CA PRO A 63 -22.52 -13.46 5.08
C PRO A 63 -23.50 -13.08 6.20
N TYR A 64 -23.04 -12.39 7.23
CA TYR A 64 -23.90 -11.92 8.31
C TYR A 64 -24.96 -10.93 7.80
N VAL A 65 -24.56 -9.96 6.96
CA VAL A 65 -25.48 -9.00 6.34
C VAL A 65 -26.49 -9.73 5.45
N TYR A 66 -26.06 -10.66 4.63
CA TYR A 66 -26.91 -11.44 3.75
C TYR A 66 -27.99 -12.25 4.52
N MET A 67 -27.61 -12.85 5.66
CA MET A 67 -28.56 -13.62 6.49
C MET A 67 -29.60 -12.75 7.22
N ASN A 68 -29.26 -11.49 7.51
CA ASN A 68 -30.11 -10.62 8.34
C ASN A 68 -30.83 -9.51 7.56
N THR A 69 -30.59 -9.40 6.24
CA THR A 69 -31.23 -8.37 5.40
C THR A 69 -31.90 -9.01 4.18
N PRO A 70 -33.10 -8.56 3.79
CA PRO A 70 -33.78 -9.05 2.60
C PRO A 70 -33.15 -8.45 1.33
N ILE A 71 -31.93 -8.90 1.00
CA ILE A 71 -31.17 -8.49 -0.19
C ILE A 71 -31.33 -9.59 -1.25
N GLN A 72 -31.51 -9.18 -2.52
CA GLN A 72 -31.56 -10.12 -3.63
C GLN A 72 -30.20 -10.84 -3.77
N THR A 73 -30.22 -12.16 -3.91
CA THR A 73 -29.02 -13.00 -4.03
C THR A 73 -28.10 -12.54 -5.17
N THR A 74 -28.67 -12.10 -6.31
CA THR A 74 -27.90 -11.60 -7.46
C THR A 74 -27.17 -10.31 -7.14
N SER A 75 -27.82 -9.38 -6.46
CA SER A 75 -27.25 -8.10 -6.03
C SER A 75 -26.09 -8.32 -5.05
N PHE A 76 -26.29 -9.23 -4.11
CA PHE A 76 -25.27 -9.64 -3.14
C PHE A 76 -24.06 -10.26 -3.83
N ALA A 77 -24.28 -11.22 -4.73
CA ALA A 77 -23.21 -11.92 -5.45
C ALA A 77 -22.33 -10.97 -6.29
N ILE A 78 -22.91 -9.90 -6.88
CA ILE A 78 -22.16 -8.89 -7.63
C ILE A 78 -21.19 -8.14 -6.70
N VAL A 79 -21.68 -7.66 -5.57
CA VAL A 79 -20.86 -6.89 -4.61
C VAL A 79 -19.75 -7.76 -4.03
N GLU A 80 -20.09 -8.97 -3.58
CA GLU A 80 -19.15 -9.93 -3.05
C GLU A 80 -18.09 -10.33 -4.09
N GLY A 81 -18.51 -10.60 -5.34
CA GLY A 81 -17.64 -10.92 -6.45
C GLY A 81 -16.61 -9.82 -6.74
N VAL A 82 -17.00 -8.54 -6.72
CA VAL A 82 -16.10 -7.42 -6.89
C VAL A 82 -15.09 -7.33 -5.73
N MET A 83 -15.53 -7.59 -4.50
CA MET A 83 -14.63 -7.60 -3.33
C MET A 83 -13.60 -8.74 -3.41
N VAL A 84 -14.03 -9.94 -3.82
CA VAL A 84 -13.12 -11.10 -4.02
C VAL A 84 -12.11 -10.82 -5.12
N ILE A 85 -12.55 -10.28 -6.27
CA ILE A 85 -11.65 -9.88 -7.36
C ILE A 85 -10.64 -8.83 -6.87
N GLY A 86 -11.07 -7.93 -5.99
CA GLY A 86 -10.21 -6.92 -5.37
C GLY A 86 -9.06 -7.48 -4.51
N LEU A 87 -9.13 -8.73 -4.05
CA LEU A 87 -8.04 -9.38 -3.32
C LEU A 87 -6.85 -9.70 -4.25
N ILE A 88 -7.07 -9.94 -5.54
CA ILE A 88 -6.03 -10.34 -6.50
C ILE A 88 -4.88 -9.32 -6.54
N PRO A 89 -5.12 -8.02 -6.79
CA PRO A 89 -4.04 -7.04 -6.80
C PRO A 89 -3.40 -6.85 -5.42
N MET A 90 -4.12 -7.08 -4.31
CA MET A 90 -3.54 -7.02 -2.97
C MET A 90 -2.51 -8.13 -2.73
N VAL A 91 -2.84 -9.36 -3.12
CA VAL A 91 -1.91 -10.50 -3.02
C VAL A 91 -0.72 -10.29 -3.96
N TRP A 92 -0.96 -9.77 -5.16
CA TRP A 92 0.12 -9.47 -6.11
C TRP A 92 1.09 -8.41 -5.60
N LYS A 93 0.60 -7.34 -4.98
CA LYS A 93 1.44 -6.33 -4.32
C LYS A 93 2.31 -6.93 -3.22
N LEU A 94 1.71 -7.80 -2.40
CA LEU A 94 2.45 -8.46 -1.32
C LEU A 94 3.55 -9.37 -1.89
N SER A 95 3.27 -10.13 -2.94
CA SER A 95 4.27 -10.94 -3.66
C SER A 95 5.38 -10.09 -4.29
N LEU A 96 5.07 -8.89 -4.79
CA LEU A 96 6.08 -7.98 -5.32
C LEU A 96 6.98 -7.43 -4.20
N LEU A 97 6.38 -7.06 -3.07
CA LEU A 97 7.09 -6.60 -1.88
C LEU A 97 7.97 -7.71 -1.29
N SER A 98 7.55 -8.96 -1.26
CA SER A 98 8.36 -10.06 -0.71
C SER A 98 9.68 -10.28 -1.47
N ARG A 99 9.81 -9.75 -2.69
CA ARG A 99 11.04 -9.79 -3.50
C ARG A 99 12.03 -8.68 -3.17
N PHE A 100 11.67 -7.77 -2.26
CA PHE A 100 12.51 -6.65 -1.88
C PHE A 100 13.54 -7.10 -0.84
N ASP A 101 14.79 -7.22 -1.25
CA ASP A 101 15.91 -7.61 -0.40
C ASP A 101 17.02 -6.54 -0.49
N LEU A 102 17.16 -5.76 0.57
CA LEU A 102 18.17 -4.69 0.69
C LEU A 102 19.62 -5.22 0.81
N GLY A 103 19.79 -6.50 1.18
CA GLY A 103 21.11 -7.08 1.38
C GLY A 103 21.67 -7.79 0.16
N GLY A 104 20.80 -8.29 -0.73
CA GLY A 104 21.20 -9.14 -1.86
C GLY A 104 21.03 -8.49 -3.23
N LYS A 105 20.37 -7.33 -3.34
CA LYS A 105 20.09 -6.68 -4.63
C LYS A 105 20.75 -5.33 -4.74
N SER A 106 21.10 -4.95 -5.99
CA SER A 106 21.65 -3.63 -6.29
C SER A 106 20.58 -2.54 -6.12
N SER A 107 21.01 -1.31 -5.78
CA SER A 107 20.12 -0.15 -5.64
C SER A 107 19.30 0.11 -6.90
N SER A 108 19.83 -0.22 -8.08
CA SER A 108 19.12 -0.08 -9.37
C SER A 108 17.99 -1.10 -9.53
N GLU A 109 18.15 -2.34 -9.09
CA GLU A 109 17.09 -3.36 -9.10
C GLU A 109 15.98 -3.04 -8.11
N LEU A 110 16.35 -2.56 -6.92
CA LEU A 110 15.40 -2.12 -5.91
C LEU A 110 14.57 -0.93 -6.39
N SER A 111 15.20 0.06 -7.06
CA SER A 111 14.49 1.19 -7.67
C SER A 111 13.49 0.74 -8.74
N ARG A 112 13.82 -0.25 -9.57
CA ARG A 112 12.89 -0.84 -10.54
C ARG A 112 11.70 -1.51 -9.85
N LEU A 113 11.93 -2.23 -8.76
CA LEU A 113 10.84 -2.85 -7.98
C LEU A 113 9.89 -1.80 -7.39
N VAL A 114 10.42 -0.70 -6.85
CA VAL A 114 9.63 0.42 -6.31
C VAL A 114 8.79 1.08 -7.41
N LEU A 115 9.35 1.33 -8.59
CA LEU A 115 8.63 1.87 -9.74
C LEU A 115 7.51 0.93 -10.21
N THR A 116 7.79 -0.38 -10.27
CA THR A 116 6.78 -1.39 -10.61
C THR A 116 5.66 -1.42 -9.60
N TYR A 117 5.98 -1.39 -8.30
CA TYR A 117 5.01 -1.31 -7.22
C TYR A 117 4.14 -0.04 -7.32
N LYS A 118 4.74 1.12 -7.57
CA LYS A 118 4.01 2.38 -7.82
C LYS A 118 3.02 2.27 -8.96
N LYS A 119 3.45 1.66 -10.09
CA LYS A 119 2.59 1.46 -11.26
C LYS A 119 1.41 0.56 -10.93
N VAL A 120 1.65 -0.55 -10.24
CA VAL A 120 0.59 -1.47 -9.80
C VAL A 120 -0.39 -0.77 -8.86
N CYS A 121 0.09 -0.02 -7.86
CA CYS A 121 -0.77 0.76 -6.97
C CYS A 121 -1.61 1.81 -7.71
N HIS A 122 -1.06 2.45 -8.74
CA HIS A 122 -1.80 3.42 -9.54
C HIS A 122 -2.89 2.77 -10.39
N GLN A 123 -2.56 1.68 -11.07
CA GLN A 123 -3.51 0.92 -11.88
C GLN A 123 -4.64 0.35 -11.01
N GLU A 124 -4.32 -0.25 -9.87
CA GLU A 124 -5.31 -0.76 -8.94
C GLU A 124 -6.33 0.30 -8.52
N LYS A 125 -5.88 1.53 -8.21
CA LYS A 125 -6.79 2.63 -7.85
C LYS A 125 -7.82 2.91 -8.93
N VAL A 126 -7.38 3.02 -10.18
CA VAL A 126 -8.27 3.35 -11.29
C VAL A 126 -9.29 2.23 -11.50
N TRP A 127 -8.81 0.97 -11.55
CA TRP A 127 -9.67 -0.19 -11.74
C TRP A 127 -10.63 -0.42 -10.58
N MET A 128 -10.17 -0.30 -9.33
CA MET A 128 -11.02 -0.52 -8.15
C MET A 128 -12.11 0.55 -8.02
N ILE A 129 -11.80 1.83 -8.24
CA ILE A 129 -12.81 2.88 -8.21
C ILE A 129 -13.87 2.61 -9.30
N GLY A 130 -13.44 2.29 -10.51
CA GLY A 130 -14.35 1.97 -11.62
C GLY A 130 -15.23 0.74 -11.30
N ALA A 131 -14.63 -0.35 -10.82
CA ALA A 131 -15.33 -1.57 -10.46
C ALA A 131 -16.35 -1.37 -9.34
N VAL A 132 -15.98 -0.64 -8.28
CA VAL A 132 -16.88 -0.33 -7.16
C VAL A 132 -18.03 0.56 -7.61
N CYS A 133 -17.77 1.61 -8.39
CA CYS A 133 -18.85 2.45 -8.95
C CYS A 133 -19.82 1.62 -9.80
N LEU A 134 -19.30 0.75 -10.65
CA LEU A 134 -20.11 -0.09 -11.53
C LEU A 134 -20.92 -1.12 -10.75
N ALA A 135 -20.33 -1.74 -9.74
CA ALA A 135 -21.02 -2.67 -8.83
C ALA A 135 -22.14 -1.99 -8.04
N MET A 136 -21.90 -0.75 -7.56
CA MET A 136 -22.90 0.04 -6.85
C MET A 136 -24.09 0.38 -7.76
N ILE A 137 -23.83 0.82 -8.99
CA ILE A 137 -24.88 1.11 -9.97
C ILE A 137 -25.70 -0.17 -10.26
N ALA A 138 -25.03 -1.28 -10.53
CA ALA A 138 -25.68 -2.57 -10.79
C ALA A 138 -26.53 -3.02 -9.59
N PHE A 139 -25.99 -2.92 -8.38
CA PHE A 139 -26.69 -3.23 -7.13
C PHE A 139 -28.00 -2.43 -7.02
N TYR A 140 -27.95 -1.11 -7.21
CA TYR A 140 -29.14 -0.27 -7.09
C TYR A 140 -30.18 -0.55 -8.18
N ILE A 141 -29.76 -0.80 -9.41
CA ILE A 141 -30.70 -1.12 -10.51
C ILE A 141 -31.45 -2.43 -10.21
N LEU A 142 -30.71 -3.45 -9.73
CA LEU A 142 -31.32 -4.75 -9.41
C LEU A 142 -32.23 -4.68 -8.20
N GLU A 143 -31.83 -4.01 -7.13
CA GLU A 143 -32.68 -3.84 -5.94
C GLU A 143 -33.92 -2.99 -6.22
N LEU A 144 -33.79 -1.94 -7.05
CA LEU A 144 -34.94 -1.14 -7.48
C LEU A 144 -35.96 -1.97 -8.28
N GLY A 145 -35.47 -2.78 -9.23
CA GLY A 145 -36.32 -3.68 -10.03
C GLY A 145 -37.04 -4.68 -9.14
N PHE A 146 -36.31 -5.33 -8.22
CA PHE A 146 -36.90 -6.31 -7.30
C PHE A 146 -37.95 -5.73 -6.35
N ASN A 147 -37.69 -4.55 -5.78
CA ASN A 147 -38.60 -3.89 -4.85
C ASN A 147 -39.87 -3.35 -5.54
N THR A 148 -39.79 -2.91 -6.80
CA THR A 148 -40.96 -2.48 -7.58
C THR A 148 -41.87 -3.65 -7.92
N GLU A 149 -41.35 -4.82 -8.24
CA GLU A 149 -42.15 -6.04 -8.46
C GLU A 149 -42.79 -6.55 -7.17
N ALA A 150 -42.14 -6.39 -6.01
CA ALA A 150 -42.66 -6.78 -4.72
C ALA A 150 -43.70 -5.82 -4.12
N GLY A 151 -44.06 -4.71 -4.80
CA GLY A 151 -45.09 -3.77 -4.38
C GLY A 151 -44.81 -2.96 -3.12
N TYR A 152 -43.52 -2.82 -2.75
CA TYR A 152 -43.14 -2.04 -1.58
C TYR A 152 -43.10 -0.53 -1.86
N GLU A 153 -43.59 0.29 -0.90
CA GLU A 153 -43.49 1.75 -0.99
C GLU A 153 -42.04 2.21 -1.16
N LEU A 154 -41.79 2.91 -2.26
CA LEU A 154 -40.47 3.35 -2.73
C LEU A 154 -39.75 4.27 -1.74
N SER A 155 -40.47 4.99 -0.86
CA SER A 155 -39.95 6.11 -0.11
C SER A 155 -39.09 5.74 1.09
N THR A 156 -39.47 4.75 1.89
CA THR A 156 -38.76 4.46 3.16
C THR A 156 -37.70 3.38 3.02
N ARG A 157 -37.86 2.42 2.12
CA ARG A 157 -36.88 1.31 1.97
C ARG A 157 -35.71 1.61 1.05
N LEU A 158 -35.86 2.58 0.14
CA LEU A 158 -34.77 2.97 -0.77
C LEU A 158 -33.98 4.20 -0.31
N ILE A 159 -34.64 5.19 0.28
CA ILE A 159 -33.97 6.44 0.67
C ILE A 159 -32.96 6.20 1.79
N LEU A 160 -33.30 5.38 2.78
CA LEU A 160 -32.44 5.14 3.93
C LEU A 160 -31.19 4.31 3.58
N PRO A 161 -31.26 3.15 2.88
CA PRO A 161 -30.08 2.42 2.43
C PRO A 161 -29.27 3.19 1.38
N LEU A 162 -29.92 3.99 0.52
CA LEU A 162 -29.24 4.82 -0.47
C LEU A 162 -28.46 5.95 0.22
N GLY A 163 -29.03 6.61 1.21
CA GLY A 163 -28.35 7.62 2.02
C GLY A 163 -27.18 7.02 2.81
N LEU A 164 -27.37 5.87 3.43
CA LEU A 164 -26.33 5.19 4.21
C LEU A 164 -25.17 4.72 3.32
N SER A 165 -25.47 4.19 2.14
CA SER A 165 -24.43 3.73 1.20
C SER A 165 -23.65 4.88 0.57
N LEU A 166 -24.29 6.00 0.25
CA LEU A 166 -23.60 7.21 -0.20
C LEU A 166 -22.68 7.77 0.89
N LEU A 167 -23.14 7.76 2.13
CA LEU A 167 -22.35 8.20 3.28
C LEU A 167 -21.15 7.28 3.51
N THR A 168 -21.34 5.96 3.51
CA THR A 168 -20.25 4.97 3.66
C THR A 168 -19.27 5.03 2.50
N PHE A 169 -19.76 5.22 1.26
CA PHE A 169 -18.90 5.43 0.09
C PHE A 169 -18.07 6.71 0.21
N GLY A 170 -18.70 7.82 0.61
CA GLY A 170 -18.01 9.09 0.85
C GLY A 170 -16.93 8.98 1.91
N LEU A 171 -17.23 8.35 3.06
CA LEU A 171 -16.25 8.07 4.11
C LEU A 171 -15.14 7.15 3.61
N GLY A 172 -15.46 6.13 2.83
CA GLY A 172 -14.51 5.24 2.19
C GLY A 172 -13.53 5.97 1.28
N LEU A 173 -14.00 6.91 0.46
CA LEU A 173 -13.15 7.76 -0.39
C LEU A 173 -12.20 8.65 0.41
N VAL A 174 -12.69 9.26 1.50
CA VAL A 174 -11.85 10.09 2.39
C VAL A 174 -10.77 9.23 3.03
N PHE A 175 -11.13 8.05 3.56
CA PHE A 175 -10.19 7.12 4.16
C PHE A 175 -9.16 6.60 3.13
N ALA A 176 -9.60 6.24 1.92
CA ALA A 176 -8.73 5.85 0.83
C ALA A 176 -7.73 6.96 0.47
N LYS A 177 -8.18 8.21 0.37
CA LYS A 177 -7.31 9.36 0.09
C LYS A 177 -6.26 9.57 1.19
N TRP A 178 -6.66 9.42 2.46
CA TRP A 178 -5.75 9.52 3.59
C TRP A 178 -4.70 8.40 3.58
N GLN A 179 -5.11 7.16 3.37
CA GLN A 179 -4.22 6.00 3.26
C GLN A 179 -3.24 6.15 2.10
N LEU A 180 -3.71 6.67 0.96
CA LEU A 180 -2.89 6.91 -0.22
C LEU A 180 -1.79 7.96 0.01
N ARG A 181 -2.11 9.04 0.74
CA ARG A 181 -1.11 10.05 1.12
C ARG A 181 -0.02 9.45 2.01
N ARG A 182 -0.41 8.61 2.98
CA ARG A 182 0.54 7.88 3.83
C ARG A 182 1.45 6.95 3.03
N HIS A 183 0.88 6.16 2.12
CA HIS A 183 1.64 5.29 1.23
C HIS A 183 2.60 6.06 0.32
N ALA A 184 2.16 7.17 -0.25
CA ALA A 184 3.01 8.00 -1.10
C ALA A 184 4.22 8.55 -0.33
N HIS A 185 4.02 9.01 0.89
CA HIS A 185 5.11 9.49 1.75
C HIS A 185 6.14 8.38 2.04
N GLN A 186 5.68 7.19 2.42
CA GLN A 186 6.57 6.06 2.70
C GLN A 186 7.36 5.60 1.47
N LEU A 187 6.72 5.61 0.28
CA LEU A 187 7.40 5.31 -0.98
C LEU A 187 8.47 6.35 -1.33
N GLN A 188 8.19 7.64 -1.08
CA GLN A 188 9.19 8.70 -1.27
C GLN A 188 10.38 8.54 -0.31
N GLU A 189 10.14 8.12 0.94
CA GLU A 189 11.24 7.81 1.87
C GLU A 189 12.13 6.67 1.38
N ILE A 190 11.53 5.62 0.81
CA ILE A 190 12.28 4.50 0.22
C ILE A 190 13.08 4.96 -1.01
N GLU A 191 12.45 5.70 -1.93
CA GLU A 191 13.13 6.23 -3.12
C GLU A 191 14.32 7.08 -2.75
N ARG A 192 14.15 8.00 -1.81
CA ARG A 192 15.21 8.86 -1.33
C ARG A 192 16.36 8.07 -0.70
N GLY A 193 16.04 7.09 0.15
CA GLY A 193 17.06 6.21 0.74
C GLY A 193 17.82 5.39 -0.31
N LEU A 194 17.14 4.93 -1.38
CA LEU A 194 17.79 4.22 -2.48
C LEU A 194 18.68 5.13 -3.34
N GLU A 195 18.28 6.39 -3.55
CA GLU A 195 19.10 7.39 -4.24
C GLU A 195 20.36 7.71 -3.43
N GLU A 196 20.22 7.96 -2.13
CA GLU A 196 21.34 8.17 -1.22
C GLU A 196 22.30 6.97 -1.23
N LEU A 197 21.79 5.72 -1.15
CA LEU A 197 22.63 4.50 -1.25
C LEU A 197 23.36 4.39 -2.60
N ARG A 198 22.73 4.79 -3.69
CA ARG A 198 23.34 4.76 -5.03
C ARG A 198 24.50 5.72 -5.18
N GLU A 199 24.50 6.84 -4.46
CA GLU A 199 25.62 7.79 -4.44
C GLU A 199 26.84 7.18 -3.77
N PHE A 200 26.64 6.30 -2.77
CA PHE A 200 27.73 5.57 -2.09
C PHE A 200 28.25 4.36 -2.89
N GLU A 201 27.54 3.91 -3.92
CA GLU A 201 27.97 2.79 -4.79
C GLU A 201 28.81 3.27 -6.00
N LYS A 202 28.90 4.59 -6.24
CA LYS A 202 29.74 5.20 -7.28
C LYS A 202 31.15 5.49 -6.79
#